data_3726203e71393e3a496b8b9a5254340d
#
_entry.id   3726203e71393e3a496b8b9a5254340d
#
_cell.length_a   1.000
_cell.length_b   1.000
_cell.length_c   1.000
_cell.angle_alpha   90.00
_cell.angle_beta   90.00
_cell.angle_gamma   90.00
#
_symmetry.space_group_name_H-M   'P 1'
#
loop_
_entity.id
_entity.type
_entity.pdbx_description
1 polymer ?
#
loop_
_entity_poly.entity_id
_entity_poly.type
_entity_poly.pdbx_seq_one_letter_code
_entity_poly.pdbx_strand_id
1 'polypeptide(L)'
;MKRKHFLKSVIGASAFLGIPFSSFSSDRNSIQELINNTKKEVDGSMFGFSCSPIKKVRVGIIGLGNRGNTLLEMFQYLSENNHAEIVALSDIIEKKVNSASEKLSAWQNKKAKLYYKTQNDWKKLCQRDDIDLVIIATPWDLHTPMALYAMENGKHVGSEVPIASTIEDCWSLIQTAESTKKHCIMMENCNYNEEELWILNMIQEGVFGDITHTEGAYLHDLR
;
A
#
# COMPACT_ATOMS: atom_id res chain seq x y z
N MET A 1 -21.91 -0.88 3.08
CA MET A 1 -22.06 -1.79 4.24
C MET A 1 -21.31 -1.16 5.42
N LYS A 2 -21.94 -0.94 6.58
CA LYS A 2 -21.24 -0.31 7.70
C LYS A 2 -20.16 -1.25 8.24
N ARG A 3 -18.94 -0.71 8.50
CA ARG A 3 -17.75 -1.40 9.03
C ARG A 3 -18.04 -2.44 10.13
N LYS A 4 -19.00 -2.12 11.02
CA LYS A 4 -19.51 -3.01 12.07
C LYS A 4 -20.16 -4.30 11.55
N HIS A 5 -20.78 -4.27 10.36
CA HIS A 5 -21.43 -5.45 9.75
C HIS A 5 -20.41 -6.35 9.08
N PHE A 6 -19.38 -5.79 8.44
CA PHE A 6 -18.27 -6.55 7.85
C PHE A 6 -17.52 -7.35 8.93
N LEU A 7 -17.11 -6.71 10.04
CA LEU A 7 -16.42 -7.40 11.14
C LEU A 7 -17.28 -8.47 11.81
N LYS A 8 -18.61 -8.23 11.96
CA LYS A 8 -19.53 -9.25 12.49
C LYS A 8 -19.71 -10.42 11.52
N SER A 9 -19.68 -10.18 10.21
CA SER A 9 -19.77 -11.24 9.19
C SER A 9 -18.52 -12.11 9.16
N VAL A 10 -17.33 -11.51 9.30
CA VAL A 10 -16.05 -12.26 9.37
C VAL A 10 -15.97 -13.11 10.64
N ILE A 11 -16.42 -12.59 11.79
CA ILE A 11 -16.48 -13.34 13.06
C ILE A 11 -17.55 -14.43 13.00
N GLY A 12 -18.68 -14.20 12.32
CA GLY A 12 -19.74 -15.20 12.13
C GLY A 12 -19.34 -16.34 11.21
N ALA A 13 -18.58 -16.08 10.16
CA ALA A 13 -18.14 -17.10 9.20
C ALA A 13 -17.15 -18.09 9.82
N SER A 14 -16.30 -17.66 10.74
CA SER A 14 -15.36 -18.56 11.44
C SER A 14 -16.04 -19.56 12.39
N ALA A 15 -17.25 -19.26 12.86
CA ALA A 15 -18.03 -20.17 13.71
C ALA A 15 -18.66 -21.33 12.93
N PHE A 16 -18.80 -21.20 11.57
CA PHE A 16 -19.41 -22.22 10.72
C PHE A 16 -18.43 -23.30 10.23
N LEU A 17 -17.11 -23.05 10.34
CA LEU A 17 -16.09 -23.92 9.76
C LEU A 17 -15.60 -25.04 10.71
N GLY A 18 -16.27 -25.30 11.84
CA GLY A 18 -15.96 -26.46 12.71
C GLY A 18 -14.52 -26.51 13.26
N ILE A 19 -13.75 -25.44 13.16
CA ILE A 19 -12.43 -25.32 13.78
C ILE A 19 -12.66 -25.19 15.28
N PRO A 20 -12.06 -26.07 16.11
CA PRO A 20 -12.23 -25.96 17.54
C PRO A 20 -11.68 -24.62 18.02
N PHE A 21 -12.57 -23.76 18.41
CA PHE A 21 -12.33 -22.37 18.82
C PHE A 21 -11.53 -22.25 20.13
N SER A 22 -11.19 -23.37 20.74
CA SER A 22 -10.43 -23.45 22.01
C SER A 22 -8.98 -22.95 21.91
N SER A 23 -8.37 -22.97 20.71
CA SER A 23 -7.01 -22.45 20.51
C SER A 23 -6.93 -20.93 20.35
N PHE A 24 -8.07 -20.25 20.14
CA PHE A 24 -8.17 -18.79 20.00
C PHE A 24 -8.85 -18.09 21.17
N SER A 25 -9.23 -18.81 22.22
CA SER A 25 -10.06 -18.24 23.29
C SER A 25 -9.32 -17.25 24.21
N SER A 26 -8.00 -17.36 24.33
CA SER A 26 -7.19 -16.40 25.09
C SER A 26 -7.01 -15.07 24.35
N ASP A 27 -7.07 -15.07 23.02
CA ASP A 27 -6.82 -13.89 22.21
C ASP A 27 -8.09 -13.10 21.86
N ARG A 28 -9.29 -13.64 22.06
CA ARG A 28 -10.54 -12.94 21.72
C ARG A 28 -10.74 -11.66 22.51
N ASN A 29 -10.45 -11.69 23.79
CA ASN A 29 -10.59 -10.50 24.64
C ASN A 29 -9.51 -9.48 24.29
N SER A 30 -8.28 -9.90 24.02
CA SER A 30 -7.20 -9.03 23.58
C SER A 30 -7.46 -8.43 22.22
N ILE A 31 -7.96 -9.18 21.24
CA ILE A 31 -8.35 -8.65 19.92
C ILE A 31 -9.54 -7.69 20.04
N GLN A 32 -10.55 -8.02 20.85
CA GLN A 32 -11.70 -7.15 21.05
C GLN A 32 -11.32 -5.90 21.85
N GLU A 33 -10.43 -6.00 22.78
CA GLU A 33 -9.87 -4.90 23.56
C GLU A 33 -8.99 -4.00 22.70
N LEU A 34 -8.15 -4.56 21.83
CA LEU A 34 -7.41 -3.87 20.80
C LEU A 34 -8.33 -3.13 19.83
N ILE A 35 -9.36 -3.78 19.30
CA ILE A 35 -10.37 -3.17 18.43
C ILE A 35 -11.10 -2.02 19.14
N ASN A 36 -11.38 -2.15 20.42
CA ASN A 36 -12.07 -1.12 21.20
C ASN A 36 -11.15 0.05 21.59
N ASN A 37 -9.89 -0.23 21.92
CA ASN A 37 -8.90 0.77 22.31
C ASN A 37 -8.37 1.59 21.12
N THR A 38 -8.41 1.04 19.89
CA THR A 38 -8.01 1.73 18.67
C THR A 38 -9.15 2.49 17.99
N LYS A 39 -10.36 2.46 18.56
CA LYS A 39 -11.50 3.24 18.07
C LYS A 39 -11.36 4.74 18.40
N LYS A 40 -10.57 5.45 17.62
CA LYS A 40 -10.91 6.85 17.31
C LYS A 40 -11.94 6.81 16.18
N GLU A 41 -13.18 7.23 16.45
CA GLU A 41 -14.16 7.47 15.40
C GLU A 41 -13.64 8.61 14.54
N VAL A 42 -13.07 8.27 13.39
CA VAL A 42 -12.75 9.25 12.35
C VAL A 42 -13.97 9.28 11.42
N ASP A 43 -14.60 10.43 11.36
CA ASP A 43 -15.71 10.69 10.46
C ASP A 43 -15.16 10.77 9.03
N GLY A 44 -15.22 9.68 8.29
CA GLY A 44 -14.77 9.71 6.89
C GLY A 44 -14.33 8.39 6.32
N SER A 45 -15.28 7.52 5.95
CA SER A 45 -14.98 6.32 5.18
C SER A 45 -14.28 6.65 3.86
N MET A 46 -13.30 5.81 3.47
CA MET A 46 -12.68 5.84 2.13
C MET A 46 -13.47 5.02 1.10
N PHE A 47 -14.58 4.41 1.50
CA PHE A 47 -15.43 3.66 0.59
C PHE A 47 -16.05 4.58 -0.47
N GLY A 48 -15.79 4.29 -1.74
CA GLY A 48 -16.22 5.14 -2.87
C GLY A 48 -15.49 6.48 -2.99
N PHE A 49 -14.43 6.70 -2.19
CA PHE A 49 -13.62 7.91 -2.31
C PHE A 49 -12.85 7.92 -3.64
N SER A 50 -12.92 9.05 -4.33
CA SER A 50 -12.07 9.35 -5.48
C SER A 50 -11.48 10.75 -5.33
N CYS A 51 -10.22 10.93 -5.68
CA CYS A 51 -9.62 12.25 -5.78
C CYS A 51 -9.80 12.82 -7.19
N SER A 52 -9.62 14.12 -7.35
CA SER A 52 -9.60 14.76 -8.66
C SER A 52 -8.51 14.13 -9.53
N PRO A 53 -8.78 13.83 -10.82
CA PRO A 53 -7.80 13.24 -11.71
C PRO A 53 -6.55 14.12 -11.86
N ILE A 54 -5.38 13.51 -11.70
CA ILE A 54 -4.09 14.16 -11.90
C ILE A 54 -3.60 13.79 -13.32
N LYS A 55 -3.45 14.78 -14.18
CA LYS A 55 -3.08 14.56 -15.59
C LYS A 55 -1.72 13.87 -15.74
N LYS A 56 -0.74 14.24 -14.91
CA LYS A 56 0.59 13.65 -14.85
C LYS A 56 1.03 13.56 -13.40
N VAL A 57 1.12 12.34 -12.88
CA VAL A 57 1.42 12.08 -11.47
C VAL A 57 2.91 12.30 -11.20
N ARG A 58 3.25 13.14 -10.21
CA ARG A 58 4.62 13.38 -9.79
C ARG A 58 4.97 12.43 -8.65
N VAL A 59 5.98 11.59 -8.89
CA VAL A 59 6.29 10.44 -8.05
C VAL A 59 7.61 10.61 -7.32
N GLY A 60 7.62 10.31 -6.02
CA GLY A 60 8.82 10.09 -5.22
C GLY A 60 8.98 8.61 -4.89
N ILE A 61 10.18 8.05 -5.00
CA ILE A 61 10.46 6.64 -4.64
C ILE A 61 11.39 6.60 -3.45
N ILE A 62 11.02 5.82 -2.41
CA ILE A 62 11.78 5.59 -1.20
C ILE A 62 12.16 4.11 -1.11
N GLY A 63 13.46 3.82 -1.04
CA GLY A 63 14.00 2.46 -1.12
C GLY A 63 14.32 2.07 -2.57
N LEU A 64 15.60 1.95 -2.88
CA LEU A 64 16.13 1.68 -4.22
C LEU A 64 16.96 0.39 -4.23
N GLY A 65 16.49 -0.61 -3.47
CA GLY A 65 16.95 -1.99 -3.53
C GLY A 65 16.51 -2.68 -4.83
N ASN A 66 16.57 -4.01 -4.87
CA ASN A 66 16.13 -4.78 -6.03
C ASN A 66 14.69 -4.41 -6.41
N ARG A 67 13.77 -4.47 -5.45
CA ARG A 67 12.35 -4.18 -5.70
C ARG A 67 12.10 -2.72 -6.11
N GLY A 68 12.72 -1.75 -5.41
CA GLY A 68 12.59 -0.33 -5.77
C GLY A 68 13.12 -0.01 -7.17
N ASN A 69 14.20 -0.66 -7.60
CA ASN A 69 14.68 -0.55 -8.98
C ASN A 69 13.71 -1.16 -9.99
N THR A 70 13.11 -2.33 -9.70
CA THR A 70 12.07 -2.90 -10.57
C THR A 70 10.88 -1.95 -10.72
N LEU A 71 10.41 -1.36 -9.61
CA LEU A 71 9.33 -0.39 -9.66
C LEU A 71 9.72 0.87 -10.45
N LEU A 72 10.95 1.37 -10.28
CA LEU A 72 11.46 2.48 -11.08
C LEU A 72 11.39 2.18 -12.59
N GLU A 73 11.80 0.97 -13.00
CA GLU A 73 11.75 0.53 -14.40
C GLU A 73 10.30 0.43 -14.93
N MET A 74 9.34 -0.02 -14.11
CA MET A 74 7.92 -0.03 -14.48
C MET A 74 7.35 1.38 -14.74
N PHE A 75 7.87 2.40 -14.07
CA PHE A 75 7.46 3.80 -14.32
C PHE A 75 7.94 4.34 -15.66
N GLN A 76 8.89 3.70 -16.35
CA GLN A 76 9.33 4.11 -17.68
C GLN A 76 8.15 4.17 -18.64
N TYR A 77 7.33 3.12 -18.73
CA TYR A 77 6.15 3.09 -19.59
C TYR A 77 5.17 4.24 -19.28
N LEU A 78 4.92 4.51 -18.01
CA LEU A 78 4.03 5.59 -17.60
C LEU A 78 4.60 6.98 -17.93
N SER A 79 5.92 7.14 -17.83
CA SER A 79 6.60 8.39 -18.15
C SER A 79 6.63 8.67 -19.65
N GLU A 80 6.93 7.69 -20.46
CA GLU A 80 6.92 7.76 -21.92
C GLU A 80 5.53 8.11 -22.46
N ASN A 81 4.48 7.62 -21.81
CA ASN A 81 3.09 7.95 -22.13
C ASN A 81 2.57 9.23 -21.42
N ASN A 82 3.45 9.98 -20.76
CA ASN A 82 3.15 11.23 -20.06
C ASN A 82 2.11 11.11 -18.94
N HIS A 83 1.98 9.94 -18.33
CA HIS A 83 1.09 9.69 -17.18
C HIS A 83 1.78 9.93 -15.83
N ALA A 84 3.10 9.72 -15.75
CA ALA A 84 3.86 9.94 -14.53
C ALA A 84 5.23 10.61 -14.80
N GLU A 85 5.83 11.16 -13.75
CA GLU A 85 7.19 11.69 -13.75
C GLU A 85 7.84 11.41 -12.41
N ILE A 86 9.04 10.83 -12.40
CA ILE A 86 9.82 10.63 -11.18
C ILE A 86 10.52 11.94 -10.84
N VAL A 87 10.15 12.57 -9.74
CA VAL A 87 10.68 13.87 -9.31
C VAL A 87 11.63 13.78 -8.11
N ALA A 88 11.64 12.64 -7.41
CA ALA A 88 12.53 12.43 -6.27
C ALA A 88 12.88 10.95 -6.07
N LEU A 89 14.11 10.69 -5.64
CA LEU A 89 14.63 9.37 -5.31
C LEU A 89 15.28 9.40 -3.92
N SER A 90 15.00 8.41 -3.08
CA SER A 90 15.56 8.30 -1.74
C SER A 90 16.00 6.88 -1.39
N ASP A 91 17.20 6.75 -0.88
CA ASP A 91 17.72 5.54 -0.20
C ASP A 91 18.83 6.01 0.78
N ILE A 92 19.08 5.22 1.81
CA ILE A 92 20.20 5.50 2.76
C ILE A 92 21.56 5.20 2.15
N ILE A 93 21.60 4.47 1.03
CA ILE A 93 22.83 4.07 0.33
C ILE A 93 22.99 4.93 -0.92
N GLU A 94 23.92 5.87 -0.89
CA GLU A 94 24.21 6.81 -1.97
C GLU A 94 24.42 6.14 -3.32
N LYS A 95 25.17 5.03 -3.35
CA LYS A 95 25.43 4.27 -4.58
C LYS A 95 24.13 3.82 -5.26
N LYS A 96 23.11 3.39 -4.48
CA LYS A 96 21.82 2.97 -5.02
C LYS A 96 21.05 4.14 -5.63
N VAL A 97 21.07 5.30 -4.95
CA VAL A 97 20.40 6.51 -5.44
C VAL A 97 21.04 7.01 -6.74
N ASN A 98 22.36 7.02 -6.82
CA ASN A 98 23.08 7.43 -8.02
C ASN A 98 22.80 6.48 -9.19
N SER A 99 22.87 5.16 -8.97
CA SER A 99 22.56 4.16 -9.98
C SER A 99 21.12 4.28 -10.50
N ALA A 100 20.16 4.48 -9.60
CA ALA A 100 18.76 4.69 -9.98
C ALA A 100 18.58 6.00 -10.77
N SER A 101 19.30 7.05 -10.40
CA SER A 101 19.29 8.33 -11.13
C SER A 101 19.88 8.20 -12.55
N GLU A 102 20.94 7.42 -12.71
CA GLU A 102 21.53 7.11 -14.03
C GLU A 102 20.52 6.36 -14.91
N LYS A 103 19.88 5.30 -14.39
CA LYS A 103 18.81 4.57 -15.08
C LYS A 103 17.67 5.49 -15.50
N LEU A 104 17.20 6.34 -14.58
CA LEU A 104 16.14 7.30 -14.84
C LEU A 104 16.50 8.23 -16.01
N SER A 105 17.74 8.69 -16.07
CA SER A 105 18.22 9.61 -17.11
C SER A 105 18.23 9.00 -18.53
N ALA A 106 18.11 7.68 -18.65
CA ALA A 106 18.03 7.01 -19.96
C ALA A 106 16.68 7.23 -20.67
N TRP A 107 15.61 7.50 -19.92
CA TRP A 107 14.26 7.63 -20.47
C TRP A 107 13.49 8.87 -19.98
N GLN A 108 14.01 9.61 -18.99
CA GLN A 108 13.42 10.84 -18.49
C GLN A 108 14.42 12.01 -18.56
N ASN A 109 14.07 13.08 -19.26
CA ASN A 109 14.95 14.25 -19.41
C ASN A 109 15.11 15.07 -18.12
N LYS A 110 14.04 15.16 -17.33
CA LYS A 110 14.05 15.94 -16.08
C LYS A 110 14.69 15.14 -14.95
N LYS A 111 15.70 15.72 -14.32
CA LYS A 111 16.43 15.09 -13.23
C LYS A 111 15.58 15.04 -11.95
N ALA A 112 15.57 13.89 -11.29
CA ALA A 112 15.00 13.74 -9.97
C ALA A 112 15.90 14.35 -8.90
N LYS A 113 15.31 14.87 -7.81
CA LYS A 113 16.05 15.28 -6.62
C LYS A 113 16.46 14.06 -5.81
N LEU A 114 17.72 14.00 -5.38
CA LEU A 114 18.29 12.86 -4.68
C LEU A 114 18.37 13.12 -3.16
N TYR A 115 18.00 12.10 -2.37
CA TYR A 115 17.92 12.13 -0.92
C TYR A 115 18.63 10.90 -0.33
N TYR A 116 19.83 11.08 0.26
CA TYR A 116 20.66 9.97 0.77
C TYR A 116 21.64 10.37 1.89
N LYS A 117 21.62 11.62 2.34
CA LYS A 117 22.62 12.11 3.29
C LYS A 117 22.37 11.64 4.72
N THR A 118 21.13 11.40 5.07
CA THR A 118 20.73 10.95 6.41
C THR A 118 19.63 9.90 6.33
N GLN A 119 19.47 9.12 7.40
CA GLN A 119 18.38 8.13 7.51
C GLN A 119 16.98 8.75 7.43
N ASN A 120 16.84 10.05 7.68
CA ASN A 120 15.58 10.78 7.68
C ASN A 120 15.37 11.63 6.43
N ASP A 121 16.22 11.53 5.42
CA ASP A 121 16.09 12.38 4.22
C ASP A 121 14.82 12.05 3.41
N TRP A 122 14.27 10.84 3.53
CA TRP A 122 12.98 10.49 2.96
C TRP A 122 11.83 11.39 3.47
N LYS A 123 11.93 11.93 4.69
CA LYS A 123 10.95 12.89 5.22
C LYS A 123 10.93 14.18 4.41
N LYS A 124 12.10 14.67 4.01
CA LYS A 124 12.22 15.86 3.13
C LYS A 124 11.61 15.60 1.75
N LEU A 125 11.68 14.36 1.24
CA LEU A 125 10.99 13.97 0.03
C LEU A 125 9.46 14.07 0.22
N CYS A 126 8.91 13.50 1.30
CA CYS A 126 7.49 13.55 1.59
C CYS A 126 6.95 14.98 1.79
N GLN A 127 7.77 15.92 2.28
CA GLN A 127 7.39 17.31 2.54
C GLN A 127 7.33 18.19 1.27
N ARG A 128 7.72 17.69 0.11
CA ARG A 128 7.70 18.47 -1.15
C ARG A 128 6.30 18.67 -1.69
N ASP A 129 5.98 19.88 -2.11
CA ASP A 129 4.67 20.22 -2.72
C ASP A 129 4.54 19.74 -4.19
N ASP A 130 5.66 19.38 -4.81
CA ASP A 130 5.70 18.88 -6.18
C ASP A 130 5.73 17.35 -6.26
N ILE A 131 5.24 16.64 -5.24
CA ILE A 131 5.02 15.19 -5.22
C ILE A 131 3.55 14.91 -4.94
N ASP A 132 2.95 14.06 -5.74
CA ASP A 132 1.57 13.60 -5.61
C ASP A 132 1.50 12.20 -5.00
N LEU A 133 2.43 11.33 -5.37
CA LEU A 133 2.49 9.92 -4.99
C LEU A 133 3.87 9.55 -4.45
N VAL A 134 3.91 8.86 -3.33
CA VAL A 134 5.13 8.27 -2.76
C VAL A 134 5.05 6.75 -2.88
N ILE A 135 6.07 6.17 -3.51
CA ILE A 135 6.27 4.72 -3.59
C ILE A 135 7.29 4.30 -2.53
N ILE A 136 6.95 3.28 -1.75
CA ILE A 136 7.76 2.79 -0.63
C ILE A 136 8.16 1.34 -0.89
N ALA A 137 9.47 1.08 -0.97
CA ALA A 137 10.06 -0.24 -1.19
C ALA A 137 11.27 -0.45 -0.26
N THR A 138 11.11 -0.09 0.99
CA THR A 138 12.07 -0.17 2.09
C THR A 138 11.96 -1.52 2.83
N PRO A 139 12.74 -1.81 3.87
CA PRO A 139 12.45 -2.90 4.80
C PRO A 139 11.07 -2.76 5.47
N TRP A 140 10.46 -3.89 5.81
CA TRP A 140 9.05 -4.00 6.22
C TRP A 140 8.65 -3.12 7.40
N ASP A 141 9.53 -3.01 8.41
CA ASP A 141 9.34 -2.19 9.60
C ASP A 141 9.21 -0.68 9.31
N LEU A 142 9.62 -0.25 8.12
CA LEU A 142 9.56 1.13 7.68
C LEU A 142 8.34 1.45 6.80
N HIS A 143 7.61 0.44 6.31
CA HIS A 143 6.48 0.66 5.41
C HIS A 143 5.38 1.50 6.06
N THR A 144 4.86 1.06 7.20
CA THR A 144 3.81 1.80 7.93
C THR A 144 4.24 3.21 8.33
N PRO A 145 5.36 3.44 9.06
CA PRO A 145 5.71 4.79 9.49
C PRO A 145 5.97 5.74 8.32
N MET A 146 6.51 5.26 7.21
CA MET A 146 6.71 6.08 6.01
C MET A 146 5.39 6.38 5.30
N ALA A 147 4.47 5.43 5.22
CA ALA A 147 3.15 5.62 4.63
C ALA A 147 2.31 6.63 5.42
N LEU A 148 2.29 6.52 6.75
CA LEU A 148 1.60 7.48 7.61
C LEU A 148 2.15 8.89 7.40
N TYR A 149 3.47 9.05 7.49
CA TYR A 149 4.12 10.35 7.31
C TYR A 149 3.86 10.96 5.92
N ALA A 150 3.88 10.15 4.86
CA ALA A 150 3.59 10.62 3.51
C ALA A 150 2.15 11.10 3.38
N MET A 151 1.16 10.36 3.90
CA MET A 151 -0.25 10.76 3.88
C MET A 151 -0.51 12.03 4.70
N GLU A 152 0.11 12.17 5.87
CA GLU A 152 0.04 13.36 6.72
C GLU A 152 0.62 14.60 6.04
N ASN A 153 1.60 14.41 5.13
CA ASN A 153 2.15 15.46 4.28
C ASN A 153 1.42 15.59 2.93
N GLY A 154 0.20 15.05 2.83
CA GLY A 154 -0.68 15.25 1.69
C GLY A 154 -0.38 14.40 0.46
N LYS A 155 0.37 13.30 0.59
CA LYS A 155 0.75 12.42 -0.52
C LYS A 155 -0.15 11.18 -0.58
N HIS A 156 -0.46 10.72 -1.77
CA HIS A 156 -0.92 9.35 -1.97
C HIS A 156 0.25 8.39 -1.79
N VAL A 157 -0.05 7.15 -1.41
CA VAL A 157 0.98 6.14 -1.10
C VAL A 157 0.72 4.85 -1.85
N GLY A 158 1.78 4.30 -2.45
CA GLY A 158 1.88 2.90 -2.84
C GLY A 158 3.03 2.25 -2.06
N SER A 159 2.73 1.27 -1.23
CA SER A 159 3.76 0.58 -0.44
C SER A 159 3.86 -0.88 -0.82
N GLU A 160 5.08 -1.39 -0.86
CA GLU A 160 5.33 -2.83 -1.01
C GLU A 160 4.78 -3.63 0.17
N VAL A 161 4.62 -4.91 -0.07
CA VAL A 161 4.14 -5.88 0.92
C VAL A 161 5.24 -6.27 1.92
N PRO A 162 4.86 -6.57 3.16
CA PRO A 162 3.60 -6.23 3.84
C PRO A 162 3.54 -4.74 4.17
N ILE A 163 2.40 -4.11 3.97
CA ILE A 163 2.25 -2.68 4.27
C ILE A 163 2.20 -2.40 5.78
N ALA A 164 1.81 -3.41 6.57
CA ALA A 164 1.72 -3.35 8.02
C ALA A 164 2.18 -4.67 8.63
N SER A 165 2.80 -4.61 9.82
CA SER A 165 3.30 -5.76 10.55
C SER A 165 2.50 -6.05 11.82
N THR A 166 1.68 -5.13 12.27
CA THR A 166 0.83 -5.25 13.46
C THR A 166 -0.61 -4.82 13.15
N ILE A 167 -1.55 -5.21 14.02
CA ILE A 167 -2.96 -4.79 13.91
C ILE A 167 -3.09 -3.28 14.13
N GLU A 168 -2.29 -2.72 15.02
CA GLU A 168 -2.21 -1.29 15.30
C GLU A 168 -1.79 -0.50 14.05
N ASP A 169 -0.80 -1.02 13.32
CA ASP A 169 -0.36 -0.43 12.05
C ASP A 169 -1.48 -0.44 11.01
N CYS A 170 -2.22 -1.56 10.89
CA CYS A 170 -3.36 -1.65 9.99
C CYS A 170 -4.41 -0.57 10.29
N TRP A 171 -4.75 -0.40 11.58
CA TRP A 171 -5.70 0.62 11.99
C TRP A 171 -5.18 2.04 11.75
N SER A 172 -3.91 2.29 12.06
CA SER A 172 -3.26 3.59 11.85
C SER A 172 -3.30 4.00 10.38
N LEU A 173 -2.99 3.08 9.47
CA LEU A 173 -3.06 3.32 8.02
C LEU A 173 -4.46 3.68 7.56
N ILE A 174 -5.48 2.93 8.01
CA ILE A 174 -6.87 3.18 7.64
C ILE A 174 -7.33 4.55 8.17
N GLN A 175 -7.08 4.83 9.46
CA GLN A 175 -7.47 6.08 10.08
C GLN A 175 -6.78 7.28 9.44
N THR A 176 -5.50 7.16 9.12
CA THR A 176 -4.75 8.22 8.45
C THR A 176 -5.24 8.44 7.02
N ALA A 177 -5.54 7.38 6.26
CA ALA A 177 -6.15 7.52 4.95
C ALA A 177 -7.53 8.20 5.02
N GLU A 178 -8.35 7.82 6.00
CA GLU A 178 -9.68 8.43 6.24
C GLU A 178 -9.59 9.91 6.62
N SER A 179 -8.65 10.28 7.50
CA SER A 179 -8.50 11.66 7.98
C SER A 179 -7.86 12.59 6.94
N THR A 180 -6.86 12.09 6.21
CA THR A 180 -6.13 12.89 5.21
C THR A 180 -6.76 12.86 3.82
N LYS A 181 -7.71 11.96 3.58
CA LYS A 181 -8.31 11.72 2.26
C LYS A 181 -7.25 11.41 1.19
N LYS A 182 -6.29 10.55 1.56
CA LYS A 182 -5.24 10.08 0.64
C LYS A 182 -5.41 8.59 0.37
N HIS A 183 -5.24 8.19 -0.88
CA HIS A 183 -5.16 6.78 -1.22
C HIS A 183 -3.89 6.17 -0.63
N CYS A 184 -4.03 5.02 0.01
CA CYS A 184 -2.93 4.20 0.49
C CYS A 184 -3.15 2.78 -0.05
N ILE A 185 -2.27 2.33 -0.93
CA ILE A 185 -2.41 1.07 -1.66
C ILE A 185 -1.25 0.16 -1.30
N MET A 186 -1.56 -1.06 -0.90
CA MET A 186 -0.59 -2.15 -0.82
C MET A 186 -0.37 -2.70 -2.23
N MET A 187 0.88 -2.67 -2.70
CA MET A 187 1.22 -3.09 -4.06
C MET A 187 1.46 -4.60 -4.10
N GLU A 188 0.39 -5.33 -4.40
CA GLU A 188 0.41 -6.77 -4.59
C GLU A 188 0.88 -7.17 -6.00
N ASN A 189 1.54 -8.33 -6.12
CA ASN A 189 2.00 -8.80 -7.41
C ASN A 189 0.89 -9.42 -8.26
N CYS A 190 -0.01 -10.18 -7.64
CA CYS A 190 -0.95 -11.05 -8.34
C CYS A 190 -2.36 -10.48 -8.42
N ASN A 191 -2.81 -9.66 -7.47
CA ASN A 191 -4.19 -9.15 -7.41
C ASN A 191 -4.64 -8.34 -8.63
N TYR A 192 -3.73 -7.94 -9.49
CA TYR A 192 -3.99 -7.13 -10.69
C TYR A 192 -3.66 -7.87 -11.98
N ASN A 193 -3.39 -9.19 -11.91
CA ASN A 193 -3.25 -10.02 -13.10
C ASN A 193 -4.59 -10.15 -13.81
N GLU A 194 -4.55 -10.45 -15.09
CA GLU A 194 -5.75 -10.51 -15.93
C GLU A 194 -6.73 -11.59 -15.43
N GLU A 195 -6.23 -12.73 -15.00
CA GLU A 195 -7.01 -13.84 -14.49
C GLU A 195 -7.80 -13.48 -13.22
N GLU A 196 -7.13 -12.83 -12.26
CA GLU A 196 -7.76 -12.40 -11.01
C GLU A 196 -8.80 -11.31 -11.27
N LEU A 197 -8.53 -10.40 -12.20
CA LEU A 197 -9.49 -9.36 -12.59
C LEU A 197 -10.69 -9.95 -13.33
N TRP A 198 -10.50 -10.97 -14.16
CA TRP A 198 -11.61 -11.71 -14.79
C TRP A 198 -12.47 -12.41 -13.76
N ILE A 199 -11.86 -13.13 -12.82
CA ILE A 199 -12.59 -13.81 -11.74
C ILE A 199 -13.39 -12.79 -10.92
N LEU A 200 -12.79 -11.67 -10.56
CA LEU A 200 -13.47 -10.59 -9.83
C LEU A 200 -14.67 -10.07 -10.61
N ASN A 201 -14.52 -9.81 -11.90
CA ASN A 201 -15.63 -9.37 -12.75
C ASN A 201 -16.74 -10.41 -12.85
N MET A 202 -16.38 -11.68 -13.04
CA MET A 202 -17.37 -12.79 -13.09
C MET A 202 -18.13 -12.94 -11.76
N ILE A 203 -17.47 -12.71 -10.62
CA ILE A 203 -18.12 -12.69 -9.31
C ILE A 203 -19.12 -11.53 -9.23
N GLN A 204 -18.72 -10.33 -9.67
CA GLN A 204 -19.57 -9.13 -9.65
C GLN A 204 -20.79 -9.27 -10.56
N GLU A 205 -20.63 -9.93 -11.70
CA GLU A 205 -21.71 -10.23 -12.65
C GLU A 205 -22.57 -11.46 -12.24
N GLY A 206 -22.28 -12.08 -11.10
CA GLY A 206 -23.05 -13.20 -10.57
C GLY A 206 -22.90 -14.51 -11.35
N VAL A 207 -21.87 -14.66 -12.18
CA VAL A 207 -21.64 -15.84 -13.03
C VAL A 207 -21.52 -17.12 -12.21
N PHE A 208 -20.96 -17.02 -10.99
CA PHE A 208 -20.79 -18.17 -10.09
C PHE A 208 -21.98 -18.40 -9.15
N GLY A 209 -23.03 -17.55 -9.21
CA GLY A 209 -24.13 -17.58 -8.24
C GLY A 209 -23.67 -17.23 -6.82
N ASP A 210 -24.30 -17.84 -5.82
CA ASP A 210 -23.92 -17.64 -4.42
C ASP A 210 -22.64 -18.42 -4.10
N ILE A 211 -21.57 -17.69 -3.80
CA ILE A 211 -20.27 -18.29 -3.47
C ILE A 211 -20.31 -18.79 -2.04
N THR A 212 -20.22 -20.12 -1.86
CA THR A 212 -20.22 -20.78 -0.55
C THR A 212 -18.83 -21.10 -0.03
N HIS A 213 -17.85 -21.26 -0.92
CA HIS A 213 -16.47 -21.58 -0.57
C HIS A 213 -15.51 -21.03 -1.61
N THR A 214 -14.35 -20.56 -1.16
CA THR A 214 -13.21 -20.19 -2.00
C THR A 214 -11.94 -20.76 -1.41
N GLU A 215 -11.01 -21.20 -2.26
CA GLU A 215 -9.70 -21.70 -1.87
C GLU A 215 -8.63 -21.03 -2.72
N GLY A 216 -7.54 -20.62 -2.08
CA GLY A 216 -6.36 -20.09 -2.76
C GLY A 216 -5.10 -20.62 -2.07
N ALA A 217 -4.07 -20.93 -2.85
CA ALA A 217 -2.79 -21.39 -2.34
C ALA A 217 -1.63 -20.68 -3.02
N TYR A 218 -0.63 -20.29 -2.23
CA TYR A 218 0.66 -19.84 -2.72
C TYR A 218 1.70 -20.93 -2.45
N LEU A 219 2.12 -21.61 -3.51
CA LEU A 219 3.08 -22.71 -3.44
C LEU A 219 4.39 -22.25 -4.07
N HIS A 220 5.43 -22.15 -3.26
CA HIS A 220 6.74 -21.66 -3.69
C HIS A 220 7.87 -22.49 -3.07
N ASP A 221 8.83 -22.91 -3.88
CA ASP A 221 10.08 -23.47 -3.41
C ASP A 221 11.09 -22.33 -3.18
N LEU A 222 11.52 -22.17 -1.94
CA LEU A 222 12.48 -21.15 -1.51
C LEU A 222 13.91 -21.67 -1.36
N ARG A 223 14.18 -22.90 -1.80
CA ARG A 223 15.53 -23.50 -1.74
C ARG A 223 16.45 -22.95 -2.79
#